data_98f361d82cb07b335000ed4b8432db51
#
_entry.id   98f361d82cb07b335000ed4b8432db51
#
_cell.length_a   1.000
_cell.length_b   1.000
_cell.length_c   1.000
_cell.angle_alpha   90.00
_cell.angle_beta   90.00
_cell.angle_gamma   90.00
#
_symmetry.space_group_name_H-M   'P 1'
#
loop_
_entity.id
_entity.type
_entity.pdbx_description
1 polymer ?
#
loop_
_entity_poly.entity_id
_entity_poly.type
_entity_poly.pdbx_seq_one_letter_code
_entity_poly.pdbx_strand_id
1 'polypeptide(L)'
;MNDLNVPAYFVGNQKKIPPACIFPYEASKDSIKNRVVLTAHMLSFVTEGTKEIVIGGATAKFDKNAFVLVAAGKCFMSEKLSHQGKYGSTLLFFHNDLLQTFFESHKAKVKETIKKHRLVQKEILLFQNDAYTESYVQSLNHISSRSEELAKLKLHEILLYLMETQPLQLCCLFAEHPRTSEEIHFKNLITSHIDSDLSLNELAYLCNLSVSTFKRRFAVIFNDTPTNWIRQKRMEHAAFLLKYNKERVSDIYLRFGYENHSSFSQSFKMVFGVSPKEYQLQN
;
A
#
# COMPACT_ATOMS: atom_id res chain seq x y z
N MET A 1 8.77 -9.31 16.31
CA MET A 1 8.43 -9.81 14.97
C MET A 1 9.55 -9.33 14.05
N ASN A 2 10.28 -10.21 13.40
CA ASN A 2 11.39 -9.80 12.52
C ASN A 2 10.79 -9.33 11.18
N ASP A 3 11.37 -8.27 10.62
CA ASP A 3 10.99 -7.77 9.30
C ASP A 3 11.39 -8.81 8.22
N LEU A 4 10.48 -9.12 7.30
CA LEU A 4 10.73 -10.00 6.17
C LEU A 4 11.37 -9.21 5.03
N ASN A 5 12.65 -9.44 4.75
CA ASN A 5 13.34 -8.78 3.64
C ASN A 5 13.04 -9.47 2.32
N VAL A 6 12.47 -8.76 1.37
CA VAL A 6 12.05 -9.28 0.07
C VAL A 6 12.73 -8.44 -1.04
N PRO A 7 13.34 -9.04 -2.06
CA PRO A 7 13.30 -10.45 -2.46
C PRO A 7 14.31 -11.39 -1.80
N ALA A 8 15.14 -10.94 -0.86
CA ALA A 8 16.17 -11.78 -0.22
C ALA A 8 15.59 -13.09 0.36
N TYR A 9 14.38 -13.04 0.91
CA TYR A 9 13.67 -14.22 1.41
C TYR A 9 13.50 -15.32 0.34
N PHE A 10 13.21 -14.95 -0.90
CA PHE A 10 13.02 -15.88 -2.02
C PHE A 10 14.33 -16.32 -2.66
N VAL A 11 15.33 -15.45 -2.66
CA VAL A 11 16.66 -15.75 -3.24
C VAL A 11 17.46 -16.67 -2.32
N GLY A 12 17.14 -16.72 -1.02
CA GLY A 12 17.82 -17.54 -0.04
C GLY A 12 19.27 -17.07 0.20
N ASN A 13 20.18 -18.03 0.40
CA ASN A 13 21.59 -17.75 0.72
C ASN A 13 22.45 -17.27 -0.46
N GLN A 14 21.87 -16.83 -1.57
CA GLN A 14 22.65 -16.24 -2.67
C GLN A 14 23.27 -14.92 -2.22
N LYS A 15 24.54 -14.70 -2.53
CA LYS A 15 25.29 -13.51 -2.11
C LYS A 15 24.81 -12.21 -2.77
N LYS A 16 24.08 -12.30 -3.90
CA LYS A 16 23.64 -11.13 -4.66
C LYS A 16 22.21 -11.34 -5.17
N ILE A 17 21.34 -10.35 -4.90
CA ILE A 17 20.01 -10.29 -5.47
C ILE A 17 20.14 -9.87 -6.94
N PRO A 18 19.57 -10.64 -7.91
CA PRO A 18 19.58 -10.26 -9.31
C PRO A 18 18.84 -8.93 -9.54
N PRO A 19 19.27 -8.10 -10.52
CA PRO A 19 18.56 -6.86 -10.87
C PRO A 19 17.09 -7.05 -11.24
N ALA A 20 16.72 -8.23 -11.80
CA ALA A 20 15.34 -8.67 -11.98
C ALA A 20 15.22 -10.17 -11.67
N CYS A 21 14.12 -10.57 -11.02
CA CYS A 21 13.85 -11.98 -10.72
C CYS A 21 12.34 -12.24 -10.57
N ILE A 22 11.92 -13.46 -10.90
CA ILE A 22 10.53 -13.91 -10.86
C ILE A 22 10.41 -15.07 -9.89
N PHE A 23 9.43 -15.03 -9.00
CA PHE A 23 9.15 -16.10 -8.05
C PHE A 23 7.67 -16.43 -8.02
N PRO A 24 7.26 -17.69 -8.24
CA PRO A 24 5.97 -18.16 -7.80
C PRO A 24 5.96 -18.23 -6.27
N TYR A 25 4.83 -17.86 -5.67
CA TYR A 25 4.64 -17.90 -4.23
C TYR A 25 3.29 -18.50 -3.91
N GLU A 26 3.27 -19.47 -3.02
CA GLU A 26 2.07 -20.14 -2.53
C GLU A 26 2.04 -20.14 -1.02
N ALA A 27 0.84 -20.06 -0.45
CA ALA A 27 0.61 -20.20 0.98
C ALA A 27 -0.63 -21.07 1.25
N SER A 28 -0.56 -21.82 2.37
CA SER A 28 -1.63 -22.69 2.87
C SER A 28 -2.24 -22.17 4.17
N LYS A 29 -1.86 -20.96 4.60
CA LYS A 29 -2.39 -20.29 5.80
C LYS A 29 -2.55 -18.81 5.51
N ASP A 30 -3.61 -18.23 6.08
CA ASP A 30 -3.78 -16.78 6.09
C ASP A 30 -2.60 -16.10 6.78
N SER A 31 -2.20 -14.97 6.25
CA SER A 31 -1.24 -14.08 6.89
C SER A 31 -1.84 -12.68 7.04
N ILE A 32 -1.59 -12.05 8.18
CA ILE A 32 -2.17 -10.74 8.49
C ILE A 32 -1.06 -9.79 8.91
N LYS A 33 -0.96 -8.64 8.22
CA LYS A 33 -0.05 -7.53 8.54
C LYS A 33 1.40 -7.95 8.77
N ASN A 34 1.92 -8.84 7.92
CA ASN A 34 3.34 -9.16 7.95
C ASN A 34 4.16 -7.91 7.63
N ARG A 35 5.16 -7.61 8.45
CA ARG A 35 6.14 -6.55 8.20
C ARG A 35 7.08 -6.97 7.09
N VAL A 36 7.08 -6.21 5.99
CA VAL A 36 7.90 -6.50 4.82
C VAL A 36 8.75 -5.29 4.48
N VAL A 37 10.03 -5.54 4.23
CA VAL A 37 10.96 -4.57 3.65
C VAL A 37 11.20 -4.97 2.21
N LEU A 38 10.61 -4.23 1.26
CA LEU A 38 10.89 -4.38 -0.16
C LEU A 38 12.19 -3.65 -0.49
N THR A 39 13.26 -4.39 -0.77
CA THR A 39 14.55 -3.82 -1.19
C THR A 39 14.63 -3.59 -2.70
N ALA A 40 13.60 -4.01 -3.44
CA ALA A 40 13.40 -3.82 -4.86
C ALA A 40 11.92 -3.48 -5.13
N HIS A 41 11.60 -2.88 -6.27
CA HIS A 41 10.22 -2.76 -6.74
C HIS A 41 9.62 -4.13 -7.00
N MET A 42 8.30 -4.25 -6.92
CA MET A 42 7.61 -5.51 -7.07
C MET A 42 6.35 -5.36 -7.94
N LEU A 43 6.23 -6.20 -8.96
CA LEU A 43 4.94 -6.51 -9.57
C LEU A 43 4.39 -7.77 -8.89
N SER A 44 3.13 -7.73 -8.46
CA SER A 44 2.46 -8.84 -7.79
C SER A 44 1.17 -9.19 -8.50
N PHE A 45 1.11 -10.40 -9.04
CA PHE A 45 -0.04 -10.98 -9.74
C PHE A 45 -0.61 -12.09 -8.87
N VAL A 46 -1.79 -11.86 -8.28
CA VAL A 46 -2.49 -12.90 -7.51
C VAL A 46 -3.14 -13.89 -8.50
N THR A 47 -2.88 -15.16 -8.32
CA THR A 47 -3.48 -16.23 -9.11
C THR A 47 -4.62 -16.91 -8.37
N GLU A 48 -4.56 -16.96 -7.02
CA GLU A 48 -5.57 -17.53 -6.15
C GLU A 48 -5.59 -16.82 -4.79
N GLY A 49 -6.77 -16.64 -4.20
CA GLY A 49 -6.95 -15.92 -2.94
C GLY A 49 -6.99 -14.40 -3.11
N THR A 50 -6.66 -13.67 -2.04
CA THR A 50 -6.62 -12.19 -2.05
C THR A 50 -5.38 -11.66 -1.33
N LYS A 51 -4.87 -10.53 -1.78
CA LYS A 51 -3.74 -9.82 -1.17
C LYS A 51 -4.12 -8.40 -0.80
N GLU A 52 -3.61 -7.95 0.34
CA GLU A 52 -3.68 -6.56 0.76
C GLU A 52 -2.27 -6.05 1.06
N ILE A 53 -1.95 -4.87 0.56
CA ILE A 53 -0.67 -4.20 0.77
C ILE A 53 -0.93 -2.80 1.29
N VAL A 54 -0.28 -2.45 2.40
CA VAL A 54 -0.27 -1.11 2.98
C VAL A 54 1.15 -0.57 2.90
N ILE A 55 1.34 0.51 2.13
CA ILE A 55 2.65 1.15 1.94
C ILE A 55 2.47 2.66 1.92
N GLY A 56 3.34 3.40 2.64
CA GLY A 56 3.21 4.85 2.74
C GLY A 56 1.81 5.26 3.17
N GLY A 57 1.18 6.15 2.41
CA GLY A 57 -0.20 6.60 2.64
C GLY A 57 -1.27 5.84 1.87
N ALA A 58 -0.97 4.67 1.29
CA ALA A 58 -1.86 3.95 0.38
C ALA A 58 -2.11 2.51 0.82
N THR A 59 -3.32 2.03 0.54
CA THR A 59 -3.72 0.63 0.71
C THR A 59 -4.29 0.10 -0.60
N ALA A 60 -3.84 -1.07 -1.02
CA ALA A 60 -4.43 -1.80 -2.15
C ALA A 60 -4.83 -3.21 -1.70
N LYS A 61 -6.09 -3.57 -1.99
CA LYS A 61 -6.61 -4.93 -1.81
C LYS A 61 -7.06 -5.44 -3.17
N PHE A 62 -6.58 -6.62 -3.55
CA PHE A 62 -6.80 -7.19 -4.88
C PHE A 62 -6.78 -8.71 -4.87
N ASP A 63 -7.32 -9.28 -5.93
CA ASP A 63 -7.38 -10.70 -6.22
C ASP A 63 -6.87 -10.98 -7.65
N LYS A 64 -7.22 -12.12 -8.22
CA LYS A 64 -6.84 -12.51 -9.57
C LYS A 64 -7.33 -11.58 -10.70
N ASN A 65 -8.25 -10.65 -10.42
CA ASN A 65 -8.78 -9.72 -11.41
C ASN A 65 -7.92 -8.45 -11.56
N ALA A 66 -6.90 -8.29 -10.71
CA ALA A 66 -6.02 -7.13 -10.70
C ALA A 66 -4.60 -7.50 -10.30
N PHE A 67 -3.65 -6.63 -10.63
CA PHE A 67 -2.27 -6.72 -10.18
C PHE A 67 -1.76 -5.36 -9.71
N VAL A 68 -0.67 -5.36 -8.99
CA VAL A 68 -0.07 -4.14 -8.46
C VAL A 68 1.40 -4.01 -8.85
N LEU A 69 1.81 -2.76 -9.04
CA LEU A 69 3.20 -2.34 -9.06
C LEU A 69 3.48 -1.56 -7.77
N VAL A 70 4.41 -2.05 -6.96
CA VAL A 70 4.74 -1.53 -5.64
C VAL A 70 6.18 -1.01 -5.64
N ALA A 71 6.36 0.21 -5.15
CA ALA A 71 7.70 0.78 -4.96
C ALA A 71 8.46 0.05 -3.84
N ALA A 72 9.80 0.06 -3.92
CA ALA A 72 10.65 -0.38 -2.81
C ALA A 72 10.37 0.47 -1.56
N GLY A 73 10.33 -0.18 -0.39
CA GLY A 73 10.01 0.49 0.88
C GLY A 73 9.48 -0.47 1.95
N LYS A 74 9.16 0.07 3.11
CA LYS A 74 8.51 -0.68 4.18
C LYS A 74 7.00 -0.73 3.97
N CYS A 75 6.43 -1.92 4.09
CA CYS A 75 5.00 -2.14 3.93
C CYS A 75 4.48 -3.22 4.87
N PHE A 76 3.17 -3.30 4.99
CA PHE A 76 2.48 -4.47 5.53
C PHE A 76 1.85 -5.25 4.38
N MET A 77 1.93 -6.57 4.45
CA MET A 77 1.26 -7.46 3.51
C MET A 77 0.37 -8.44 4.27
N SER A 78 -0.84 -8.61 3.78
CA SER A 78 -1.79 -9.63 4.25
C SER A 78 -2.22 -10.48 3.07
N GLU A 79 -2.39 -11.77 3.31
CA GLU A 79 -2.79 -12.75 2.31
C GLU A 79 -3.91 -13.61 2.89
N LYS A 80 -4.99 -13.73 2.16
CA LYS A 80 -6.13 -14.59 2.52
C LYS A 80 -6.30 -15.69 1.50
N LEU A 81 -6.52 -16.88 2.02
CA LEU A 81 -6.76 -18.05 1.20
C LEU A 81 -8.09 -17.92 0.43
N SER A 82 -8.16 -18.60 -0.70
CA SER A 82 -9.39 -18.84 -1.43
C SER A 82 -10.30 -19.80 -0.66
N HIS A 83 -11.51 -20.00 -1.15
CA HIS A 83 -12.43 -21.05 -0.63
C HIS A 83 -11.84 -22.48 -0.75
N GLN A 84 -10.83 -22.67 -1.60
CA GLN A 84 -10.12 -23.94 -1.75
C GLN A 84 -8.96 -24.10 -0.74
N GLY A 85 -8.78 -23.15 0.17
CA GLY A 85 -7.74 -23.18 1.19
C GLY A 85 -6.34 -22.90 0.65
N LYS A 86 -6.22 -22.15 -0.45
CA LYS A 86 -4.94 -21.83 -1.10
C LYS A 86 -4.81 -20.34 -1.37
N TYR A 87 -3.58 -19.85 -1.32
CA TYR A 87 -3.18 -18.57 -1.85
C TYR A 87 -2.05 -18.79 -2.86
N GLY A 88 -2.12 -18.12 -3.99
CA GLY A 88 -1.09 -18.17 -5.03
C GLY A 88 -0.83 -16.80 -5.63
N SER A 89 0.43 -16.50 -5.93
CA SER A 89 0.82 -15.30 -6.67
C SER A 89 2.12 -15.51 -7.43
N THR A 90 2.30 -14.75 -8.51
CA THR A 90 3.59 -14.62 -9.20
C THR A 90 4.15 -13.23 -8.92
N LEU A 91 5.38 -13.19 -8.43
CA LEU A 91 6.08 -11.97 -8.02
C LEU A 91 7.24 -11.71 -8.96
N LEU A 92 7.31 -10.51 -9.54
CA LEU A 92 8.43 -10.05 -10.33
C LEU A 92 9.09 -8.88 -9.59
N PHE A 93 10.31 -9.07 -9.13
CA PHE A 93 11.11 -8.05 -8.44
C PHE A 93 12.12 -7.43 -9.40
N PHE A 94 12.39 -6.13 -9.23
CA PHE A 94 13.35 -5.42 -10.05
C PHE A 94 13.91 -4.19 -9.36
N HIS A 95 15.18 -3.88 -9.64
CA HIS A 95 15.86 -2.72 -9.10
C HIS A 95 15.42 -1.43 -9.81
N ASN A 96 15.60 -0.31 -9.12
CA ASN A 96 15.21 1.02 -9.61
C ASN A 96 15.96 1.45 -10.88
N ASP A 97 17.20 0.99 -11.07
CA ASP A 97 18.01 1.29 -12.25
C ASP A 97 17.38 0.77 -13.55
N LEU A 98 16.77 -0.43 -13.53
CA LEU A 98 16.04 -0.96 -14.69
C LEU A 98 14.84 -0.09 -15.04
N LEU A 99 14.16 0.39 -14.02
CA LEU A 99 13.00 1.24 -14.19
C LEU A 99 13.40 2.63 -14.71
N GLN A 100 14.47 3.22 -14.19
CA GLN A 100 15.03 4.48 -14.69
C GLN A 100 15.46 4.35 -16.16
N THR A 101 16.20 3.28 -16.51
CA THR A 101 16.61 2.99 -17.89
C THR A 101 15.41 2.90 -18.84
N PHE A 102 14.33 2.23 -18.41
CA PHE A 102 13.09 2.16 -19.17
C PHE A 102 12.50 3.56 -19.44
N PHE A 103 12.39 4.39 -18.42
CA PHE A 103 11.80 5.74 -18.54
C PHE A 103 12.69 6.68 -19.38
N GLU A 104 14.01 6.57 -19.28
CA GLU A 104 14.93 7.34 -20.12
C GLU A 104 14.77 6.97 -21.59
N SER A 105 14.64 5.69 -21.92
CA SER A 105 14.42 5.22 -23.30
C SER A 105 13.06 5.66 -23.88
N HIS A 106 12.06 5.92 -23.00
CA HIS A 106 10.70 6.39 -23.39
C HIS A 106 10.45 7.86 -23.05
N LYS A 107 11.51 8.65 -22.87
CA LYS A 107 11.48 10.05 -22.42
C LYS A 107 10.49 10.96 -23.17
N ALA A 108 10.33 10.75 -24.47
CA ALA A 108 9.41 11.57 -25.29
C ALA A 108 7.97 11.37 -24.83
N LYS A 109 7.53 10.11 -24.68
CA LYS A 109 6.17 9.74 -24.23
C LYS A 109 5.91 10.15 -22.79
N VAL A 110 6.89 9.96 -21.90
CA VAL A 110 6.82 10.42 -20.51
C VAL A 110 6.62 11.93 -20.46
N LYS A 111 7.41 12.72 -21.18
CA LYS A 111 7.26 14.19 -21.23
C LYS A 111 5.91 14.62 -21.75
N GLU A 112 5.38 13.96 -22.78
CA GLU A 112 4.04 14.26 -23.31
C GLU A 112 2.96 13.99 -22.24
N THR A 113 3.04 12.86 -21.54
CA THR A 113 2.09 12.49 -20.48
C THR A 113 2.13 13.48 -19.31
N ILE A 114 3.34 13.86 -18.85
CA ILE A 114 3.50 14.81 -17.73
C ILE A 114 3.03 16.22 -18.07
N LYS A 115 3.23 16.69 -19.31
CA LYS A 115 2.79 18.02 -19.73
C LYS A 115 1.28 18.20 -19.65
N LYS A 116 0.51 17.14 -19.83
CA LYS A 116 -0.96 17.16 -19.86
C LYS A 116 -1.60 17.01 -18.48
N HIS A 117 -0.84 16.52 -17.49
CA HIS A 117 -1.39 16.12 -16.20
C HIS A 117 -0.47 16.48 -15.05
N ARG A 118 -1.05 16.97 -13.95
CA ARG A 118 -0.33 17.13 -12.69
C ARG A 118 -0.25 15.75 -12.02
N LEU A 119 0.93 15.13 -12.07
CA LEU A 119 1.15 13.83 -11.44
C LEU A 119 1.32 13.97 -9.91
N VAL A 120 0.79 13.00 -9.20
CA VAL A 120 1.05 12.78 -7.78
C VAL A 120 1.78 11.45 -7.65
N GLN A 121 2.93 11.45 -6.98
CA GLN A 121 3.68 10.23 -6.74
C GLN A 121 2.84 9.23 -5.93
N LYS A 122 2.93 7.96 -6.32
CA LYS A 122 2.26 6.85 -5.65
C LYS A 122 3.26 5.71 -5.41
N GLU A 123 3.25 5.16 -4.21
CA GLU A 123 4.07 4.00 -3.86
C GLU A 123 3.45 2.67 -4.33
N ILE A 124 2.16 2.67 -4.65
CA ILE A 124 1.44 1.51 -5.16
C ILE A 124 0.51 1.91 -6.30
N LEU A 125 0.56 1.17 -7.40
CA LEU A 125 -0.29 1.33 -8.56
C LEU A 125 -1.09 0.04 -8.75
N LEU A 126 -2.42 0.15 -8.78
CA LEU A 126 -3.34 -0.98 -8.98
C LEU A 126 -3.86 -0.97 -10.43
N PHE A 127 -3.68 -2.06 -11.14
CA PHE A 127 -4.09 -2.26 -12.53
C PHE A 127 -5.12 -3.38 -12.60
N GLN A 128 -6.13 -3.24 -13.46
CA GLN A 128 -7.05 -4.32 -13.76
C GLN A 128 -6.43 -5.29 -14.76
N ASN A 129 -6.67 -6.58 -14.57
CA ASN A 129 -6.26 -7.61 -15.53
C ASN A 129 -7.16 -7.56 -16.77
N ASP A 130 -6.56 -7.87 -17.90
CA ASP A 130 -7.19 -8.07 -19.19
C ASP A 130 -6.59 -9.31 -19.88
N ALA A 131 -7.05 -9.63 -21.06
CA ALA A 131 -6.61 -10.82 -21.80
C ALA A 131 -5.09 -10.85 -22.06
N TYR A 132 -4.47 -9.66 -22.24
CA TYR A 132 -3.02 -9.56 -22.41
C TYR A 132 -2.28 -9.90 -21.12
N THR A 133 -2.66 -9.27 -20.02
CA THR A 133 -2.02 -9.47 -18.72
C THR A 133 -2.25 -10.88 -18.17
N GLU A 134 -3.39 -11.51 -18.44
CA GLU A 134 -3.63 -12.91 -18.12
C GLU A 134 -2.66 -13.84 -18.85
N SER A 135 -2.48 -13.65 -20.17
CA SER A 135 -1.51 -14.41 -20.99
C SER A 135 -0.07 -14.13 -20.53
N TYR A 136 0.22 -12.89 -20.19
CA TYR A 136 1.52 -12.49 -19.62
C TYR A 136 1.84 -13.24 -18.33
N VAL A 137 0.92 -13.28 -17.36
CA VAL A 137 1.10 -14.00 -16.09
C VAL A 137 1.31 -15.50 -16.33
N GLN A 138 0.52 -16.11 -17.20
CA GLN A 138 0.72 -17.52 -17.57
C GLN A 138 2.13 -17.77 -18.10
N SER A 139 2.66 -16.87 -18.95
CA SER A 139 4.02 -16.99 -19.49
C SER A 139 5.12 -16.88 -18.41
N LEU A 140 4.88 -16.14 -17.31
CA LEU A 140 5.83 -16.05 -16.20
C LEU A 140 6.02 -17.39 -15.49
N ASN A 141 4.99 -18.23 -15.42
CA ASN A 141 5.04 -19.52 -14.74
C ASN A 141 5.97 -20.53 -15.42
N HIS A 142 6.31 -20.29 -16.68
CA HIS A 142 7.25 -21.13 -17.46
C HIS A 142 8.71 -20.66 -17.36
N ILE A 143 8.98 -19.55 -16.65
CA ILE A 143 10.31 -18.99 -16.53
C ILE A 143 10.97 -19.49 -15.25
N SER A 144 12.18 -20.03 -15.39
CA SER A 144 12.99 -20.37 -14.22
C SER A 144 13.30 -19.10 -13.40
N SER A 145 13.11 -19.17 -12.08
CA SER A 145 13.44 -18.09 -11.15
C SER A 145 14.92 -17.65 -11.20
N ARG A 146 15.78 -18.44 -11.85
CA ARG A 146 17.22 -18.15 -12.02
C ARG A 146 17.57 -17.39 -13.29
N SER A 147 16.62 -17.21 -14.22
CA SER A 147 16.89 -16.53 -15.50
C SER A 147 16.70 -15.01 -15.36
N GLU A 148 17.79 -14.31 -15.02
CA GLU A 148 17.81 -12.84 -14.92
C GLU A 148 17.45 -12.17 -16.25
N GLU A 149 17.98 -12.64 -17.37
CA GLU A 149 17.74 -12.05 -18.70
C GLU A 149 16.27 -12.18 -19.12
N LEU A 150 15.65 -13.34 -18.89
CA LEU A 150 14.22 -13.50 -19.16
C LEU A 150 13.38 -12.64 -18.21
N ALA A 151 13.78 -12.48 -16.95
CA ALA A 151 13.07 -11.61 -16.02
C ALA A 151 13.14 -10.14 -16.48
N LYS A 152 14.28 -9.67 -16.98
CA LYS A 152 14.42 -8.32 -17.55
C LYS A 152 13.56 -8.14 -18.80
N LEU A 153 13.53 -9.12 -19.71
CA LEU A 153 12.67 -9.07 -20.88
C LEU A 153 11.20 -9.01 -20.52
N LYS A 154 10.77 -9.81 -19.54
CA LYS A 154 9.40 -9.80 -19.04
C LYS A 154 9.05 -8.51 -18.32
N LEU A 155 9.98 -7.93 -17.57
CA LEU A 155 9.80 -6.61 -17.01
C LEU A 155 9.60 -5.56 -18.11
N HIS A 156 10.45 -5.56 -19.13
CA HIS A 156 10.35 -4.63 -20.25
C HIS A 156 9.01 -4.74 -20.99
N GLU A 157 8.56 -5.98 -21.25
CA GLU A 157 7.29 -6.29 -21.91
C GLU A 157 6.11 -5.66 -21.17
N ILE A 158 5.98 -5.90 -19.85
CA ILE A 158 4.83 -5.37 -19.09
C ILE A 158 4.91 -3.86 -18.90
N LEU A 159 6.11 -3.30 -18.70
CA LEU A 159 6.26 -1.85 -18.60
C LEU A 159 5.92 -1.15 -19.91
N LEU A 160 6.31 -1.73 -21.07
CA LEU A 160 5.94 -1.21 -22.37
C LEU A 160 4.44 -1.26 -22.59
N TYR A 161 3.81 -2.38 -22.26
CA TYR A 161 2.36 -2.52 -22.33
C TYR A 161 1.64 -1.46 -21.49
N LEU A 162 2.07 -1.25 -20.23
CA LEU A 162 1.50 -0.23 -19.36
C LEU A 162 1.78 1.20 -19.87
N MET A 163 2.93 1.45 -20.48
CA MET A 163 3.25 2.74 -21.08
C MET A 163 2.37 3.03 -22.31
N GLU A 164 1.91 2.01 -23.03
CA GLU A 164 1.01 2.16 -24.16
C GLU A 164 -0.46 2.35 -23.71
N THR A 165 -0.91 1.57 -22.72
CA THR A 165 -2.31 1.49 -22.32
C THR A 165 -2.67 2.43 -21.17
N GLN A 166 -1.77 2.64 -20.21
CA GLN A 166 -2.01 3.40 -18.96
C GLN A 166 -0.82 4.31 -18.60
N PRO A 167 -0.31 5.14 -19.54
CA PRO A 167 0.92 5.92 -19.34
C PRO A 167 0.83 6.88 -18.14
N LEU A 168 -0.33 7.50 -17.93
CA LEU A 168 -0.55 8.42 -16.83
C LEU A 168 -0.36 7.73 -15.47
N GLN A 169 -0.96 6.55 -15.31
CA GLN A 169 -0.87 5.79 -14.07
C GLN A 169 0.56 5.30 -13.83
N LEU A 170 1.23 4.76 -14.86
CA LEU A 170 2.62 4.29 -14.74
C LEU A 170 3.56 5.46 -14.37
N CYS A 171 3.40 6.63 -14.95
CA CYS A 171 4.20 7.81 -14.65
C CYS A 171 4.03 8.32 -13.20
N CYS A 172 2.93 7.98 -12.50
CA CYS A 172 2.77 8.35 -11.09
C CYS A 172 3.81 7.68 -10.16
N LEU A 173 4.45 6.58 -10.57
CA LEU A 173 5.54 5.98 -9.79
C LEU A 173 6.80 6.87 -9.77
N PHE A 174 6.97 7.73 -10.77
CA PHE A 174 8.13 8.60 -11.02
C PHE A 174 7.86 10.09 -10.90
N ALA A 175 6.61 10.45 -10.59
CA ALA A 175 6.33 11.85 -10.34
C ALA A 175 7.34 12.34 -9.29
N GLU A 176 8.24 13.25 -9.70
CA GLU A 176 9.09 13.90 -8.72
C GLU A 176 8.15 14.49 -7.67
N HIS A 177 8.38 14.15 -6.42
CA HIS A 177 7.87 15.00 -5.37
C HIS A 177 8.38 16.41 -5.69
N PRO A 178 7.53 17.40 -5.97
CA PRO A 178 7.95 18.77 -5.71
C PRO A 178 8.46 18.67 -4.28
N ARG A 179 9.70 19.05 -3.98
CA ARG A 179 10.37 18.91 -2.68
C ARG A 179 9.39 19.19 -1.54
N THR A 180 8.44 18.27 -1.39
CA THR A 180 7.43 18.24 -0.34
C THR A 180 8.26 17.98 0.88
N SER A 181 8.31 18.94 1.78
CA SER A 181 9.11 18.81 2.99
C SER A 181 8.77 17.44 3.59
N GLU A 182 9.73 16.76 4.15
CA GLU A 182 9.51 15.50 4.88
C GLU A 182 8.32 15.61 5.85
N GLU A 183 7.98 16.81 6.23
CA GLU A 183 6.81 17.16 7.05
C GLU A 183 5.50 16.93 6.31
N ILE A 184 5.39 17.34 5.05
CA ILE A 184 4.17 17.14 4.25
C ILE A 184 3.97 15.66 3.96
N HIS A 185 5.05 14.91 3.63
CA HIS A 185 4.96 13.47 3.47
C HIS A 185 4.50 12.78 4.76
N PHE A 186 5.07 13.17 5.92
CA PHE A 186 4.67 12.67 7.22
C PHE A 186 3.18 13.00 7.52
N LYS A 187 2.74 14.24 7.28
CA LYS A 187 1.34 14.65 7.44
C LYS A 187 0.41 13.81 6.58
N ASN A 188 0.73 13.66 5.29
CA ASN A 188 -0.08 12.90 4.34
C ASN A 188 -0.20 11.42 4.75
N LEU A 189 0.89 10.79 5.17
CA LEU A 189 0.87 9.41 5.65
C LEU A 189 -0.05 9.26 6.87
N ILE A 190 0.05 10.15 7.86
CA ILE A 190 -0.80 10.09 9.05
C ILE A 190 -2.28 10.31 8.70
N THR A 191 -2.57 11.34 7.89
CA THR A 191 -3.97 11.69 7.55
C THR A 191 -4.64 10.62 6.69
N SER A 192 -3.92 9.94 5.81
CA SER A 192 -4.46 8.85 4.99
C SER A 192 -4.80 7.59 5.79
N HIS A 193 -4.21 7.43 6.98
CA HIS A 193 -4.44 6.28 7.85
C HIS A 193 -5.24 6.59 9.13
N ILE A 194 -5.92 7.74 9.21
CA ILE A 194 -6.73 8.11 10.40
C ILE A 194 -7.76 7.02 10.73
N ASP A 195 -8.48 6.53 9.72
CA ASP A 195 -9.56 5.56 9.90
C ASP A 195 -9.09 4.11 9.83
N SER A 196 -7.80 3.88 9.61
CA SER A 196 -7.25 2.52 9.61
C SER A 196 -7.09 1.98 11.03
N ASP A 197 -7.02 0.66 11.15
CA ASP A 197 -6.74 -0.04 12.40
C ASP A 197 -5.24 -0.11 12.76
N LEU A 198 -4.41 0.73 12.12
CA LEU A 198 -2.98 0.78 12.40
C LEU A 198 -2.69 1.34 13.80
N SER A 199 -1.86 0.61 14.54
CA SER A 199 -1.32 1.02 15.83
C SER A 199 -0.23 2.10 15.67
N LEU A 200 0.12 2.79 16.75
CA LEU A 200 1.23 3.75 16.74
C LEU A 200 2.57 3.13 16.32
N ASN A 201 2.81 1.86 16.68
CA ASN A 201 4.01 1.14 16.29
C ASN A 201 4.03 0.88 14.77
N GLU A 202 2.88 0.58 14.19
CA GLU A 202 2.74 0.36 12.76
C GLU A 202 2.87 1.66 11.96
N LEU A 203 2.28 2.75 12.43
CA LEU A 203 2.45 4.07 11.82
C LEU A 203 3.92 4.53 11.87
N ALA A 204 4.61 4.35 13.01
CA ALA A 204 6.03 4.64 13.14
C ALA A 204 6.88 3.81 12.16
N TYR A 205 6.53 2.52 11.99
CA TYR A 205 7.19 1.63 11.04
C TYR A 205 7.03 2.12 9.58
N LEU A 206 5.82 2.49 9.16
CA LEU A 206 5.58 3.05 7.82
C LEU A 206 6.33 4.37 7.58
N CYS A 207 6.48 5.19 8.64
CA CYS A 207 7.28 6.42 8.59
C CYS A 207 8.80 6.18 8.59
N ASN A 208 9.30 4.95 8.65
CA ASN A 208 10.72 4.63 8.85
C ASN A 208 11.34 5.20 10.14
N LEU A 209 10.53 5.34 11.21
CA LEU A 209 10.95 5.94 12.47
C LEU A 209 10.87 4.93 13.63
N SER A 210 11.68 5.14 14.67
CA SER A 210 11.42 4.54 15.97
C SER A 210 10.17 5.18 16.59
N VAL A 211 9.47 4.46 17.46
CA VAL A 211 8.24 4.98 18.13
C VAL A 211 8.52 6.26 18.90
N SER A 212 9.66 6.36 19.56
CA SER A 212 10.07 7.57 20.29
C SER A 212 10.29 8.75 19.36
N THR A 213 10.99 8.56 18.25
CA THR A 213 11.21 9.58 17.21
C THR A 213 9.91 9.99 16.55
N PHE A 214 9.04 9.01 16.26
CA PHE A 214 7.71 9.26 15.71
C PHE A 214 6.87 10.16 16.63
N LYS A 215 6.76 9.83 17.93
CA LYS A 215 6.01 10.63 18.91
C LYS A 215 6.54 12.04 19.00
N ARG A 216 7.87 12.23 19.06
CA ARG A 216 8.51 13.55 19.12
C ARG A 216 8.22 14.36 17.86
N ARG A 217 8.40 13.77 16.66
CA ARG A 217 8.13 14.43 15.37
C ARG A 217 6.64 14.78 15.23
N PHE A 218 5.76 13.87 15.65
CA PHE A 218 4.32 14.08 15.64
C PHE A 218 3.92 15.29 16.49
N ALA A 219 4.43 15.36 17.74
CA ALA A 219 4.15 16.48 18.65
C ALA A 219 4.58 17.82 18.09
N VAL A 220 5.73 17.89 17.41
CA VAL A 220 6.21 19.12 16.75
C VAL A 220 5.31 19.52 15.58
N ILE A 221 4.84 18.56 14.78
CA ILE A 221 4.10 18.83 13.54
C ILE A 221 2.61 19.12 13.80
N PHE A 222 1.99 18.38 14.73
CA PHE A 222 0.55 18.45 15.01
C PHE A 222 0.21 19.18 16.32
N ASN A 223 1.23 19.59 17.08
CA ASN A 223 1.09 20.24 18.40
C ASN A 223 0.22 19.44 19.39
N ASP A 224 0.25 18.10 19.30
CA ASP A 224 -0.52 17.18 20.13
C ASP A 224 0.17 15.80 20.17
N THR A 225 -0.28 14.93 21.07
CA THR A 225 0.16 13.54 21.08
C THR A 225 -0.53 12.74 19.98
N PRO A 226 0.13 11.72 19.38
CA PRO A 226 -0.48 10.90 18.33
C PRO A 226 -1.82 10.27 18.75
N THR A 227 -1.87 9.70 19.95
CA THR A 227 -3.08 9.03 20.47
C THR A 227 -4.25 10.00 20.60
N ASN A 228 -4.00 11.19 21.13
CA ASN A 228 -5.04 12.20 21.34
C ASN A 228 -5.54 12.74 19.99
N TRP A 229 -4.62 13.16 19.12
CA TRP A 229 -4.95 13.73 17.83
C TRP A 229 -5.70 12.75 16.93
N ILE A 230 -5.22 11.49 16.81
CA ILE A 230 -5.87 10.45 15.98
C ILE A 230 -7.27 10.16 16.52
N ARG A 231 -7.44 10.04 17.84
CA ARG A 231 -8.77 9.87 18.47
C ARG A 231 -9.68 11.03 18.11
N GLN A 232 -9.21 12.27 18.26
CA GLN A 232 -9.98 13.47 17.91
C GLN A 232 -10.45 13.42 16.47
N LYS A 233 -9.55 13.14 15.51
CA LYS A 233 -9.87 13.07 14.08
C LYS A 233 -10.83 11.95 13.72
N ARG A 234 -10.68 10.78 14.32
CA ARG A 234 -11.64 9.66 14.17
C ARG A 234 -13.03 10.05 14.66
N MET A 235 -13.12 10.73 15.79
CA MET A 235 -14.42 11.18 16.33
C MET A 235 -15.05 12.28 15.49
N GLU A 236 -14.26 13.21 14.94
CA GLU A 236 -14.74 14.22 13.98
C GLU A 236 -15.32 13.55 12.71
N HIS A 237 -14.66 12.55 12.17
CA HIS A 237 -15.16 11.80 11.03
C HIS A 237 -16.41 10.98 11.38
N ALA A 238 -16.43 10.33 12.54
CA ALA A 238 -17.61 9.63 13.04
C ALA A 238 -18.81 10.57 13.19
N ALA A 239 -18.61 11.76 13.74
CA ALA A 239 -19.66 12.78 13.87
C ALA A 239 -20.21 13.22 12.52
N PHE A 240 -19.34 13.36 11.51
CA PHE A 240 -19.76 13.64 10.12
C PHE A 240 -20.67 12.54 9.58
N LEU A 241 -20.27 11.25 9.72
CA LEU A 241 -21.07 10.12 9.25
C LEU A 241 -22.42 10.02 9.95
N LEU A 242 -22.46 10.24 11.27
CA LEU A 242 -23.69 10.22 12.05
C LEU A 242 -24.66 11.34 11.63
N LYS A 243 -24.14 12.54 11.38
CA LYS A 243 -24.96 13.72 11.06
C LYS A 243 -25.44 13.72 9.61
N TYR A 244 -24.54 13.52 8.65
CA TYR A 244 -24.82 13.73 7.23
C TYR A 244 -25.19 12.44 6.49
N ASN A 245 -24.54 11.33 6.81
CA ASN A 245 -24.85 10.04 6.18
C ASN A 245 -25.93 9.27 6.94
N LYS A 246 -26.32 9.72 8.16
CA LYS A 246 -27.29 9.06 9.04
C LYS A 246 -26.96 7.58 9.31
N GLU A 247 -25.66 7.26 9.32
CA GLU A 247 -25.19 5.90 9.62
C GLU A 247 -25.50 5.56 11.09
N ARG A 248 -25.75 4.28 11.38
CA ARG A 248 -26.02 3.82 12.75
C ARG A 248 -24.71 3.70 13.54
N VAL A 249 -24.76 4.02 14.81
CA VAL A 249 -23.59 3.88 15.71
C VAL A 249 -23.05 2.43 15.72
N SER A 250 -23.98 1.44 15.62
CA SER A 250 -23.63 0.02 15.53
C SER A 250 -22.79 -0.35 14.31
N ASP A 251 -22.88 0.43 13.23
CA ASP A 251 -22.27 0.10 11.96
C ASP A 251 -20.88 0.75 11.79
N ILE A 252 -20.66 1.84 12.55
CA ILE A 252 -19.45 2.66 12.39
C ILE A 252 -18.35 2.39 13.41
N TYR A 253 -18.63 1.90 14.60
CA TYR A 253 -17.61 1.77 15.66
C TYR A 253 -16.45 0.83 15.25
N LEU A 254 -16.75 -0.28 14.57
CA LEU A 254 -15.73 -1.20 14.04
C LEU A 254 -14.84 -0.54 12.99
N ARG A 255 -15.42 0.32 12.15
CA ARG A 255 -14.70 1.06 11.11
C ARG A 255 -13.62 1.97 11.69
N PHE A 256 -13.83 2.49 12.90
CA PHE A 256 -12.84 3.34 13.59
C PHE A 256 -11.90 2.56 14.54
N GLY A 257 -11.88 1.23 14.42
CA GLY A 257 -10.96 0.35 15.15
C GLY A 257 -11.35 0.15 16.63
N TYR A 258 -12.62 0.30 16.98
CA TYR A 258 -13.12 0.00 18.33
C TYR A 258 -13.66 -1.42 18.39
N GLU A 259 -13.25 -2.15 19.41
CA GLU A 259 -13.69 -3.54 19.62
C GLU A 259 -15.17 -3.63 20.04
N ASN A 260 -15.70 -2.59 20.68
CA ASN A 260 -17.07 -2.56 21.15
C ASN A 260 -17.67 -1.15 21.14
N HIS A 261 -18.99 -1.11 21.11
CA HIS A 261 -19.80 0.10 21.09
C HIS A 261 -19.58 1.02 22.31
N SER A 262 -19.31 0.44 23.50
CA SER A 262 -19.14 1.20 24.74
C SER A 262 -17.88 2.04 24.71
N SER A 263 -16.75 1.44 24.29
CA SER A 263 -15.46 2.14 24.15
C SER A 263 -15.53 3.26 23.11
N PHE A 264 -16.24 3.03 22.00
CA PHE A 264 -16.49 4.05 20.99
C PHE A 264 -17.33 5.21 21.57
N SER A 265 -18.46 4.90 22.21
CA SER A 265 -19.36 5.89 22.77
C SER A 265 -18.68 6.75 23.87
N GLN A 266 -17.82 6.11 24.67
CA GLN A 266 -17.02 6.83 25.67
C GLN A 266 -16.02 7.78 25.02
N SER A 267 -15.30 7.33 23.98
CA SER A 267 -14.36 8.17 23.23
C SER A 267 -15.05 9.32 22.53
N PHE A 268 -16.24 9.08 21.96
CA PHE A 268 -17.05 10.10 21.32
C PHE A 268 -17.53 11.16 22.35
N LYS A 269 -18.03 10.71 23.50
CA LYS A 269 -18.46 11.61 24.59
C LYS A 269 -17.30 12.45 25.14
N MET A 270 -16.08 11.88 25.21
CA MET A 270 -14.91 12.65 25.63
C MET A 270 -14.58 13.81 24.69
N VAL A 271 -14.87 13.67 23.38
CA VAL A 271 -14.58 14.69 22.36
C VAL A 271 -15.72 15.68 22.21
N PHE A 272 -16.98 15.23 22.21
CA PHE A 272 -18.16 16.07 21.92
C PHE A 272 -19.02 16.41 23.14
N GLY A 273 -18.71 15.86 24.30
CA GLY A 273 -19.50 16.10 25.54
C GLY A 273 -20.81 15.31 25.63
N VAL A 274 -21.29 14.76 24.49
CA VAL A 274 -22.55 14.01 24.40
C VAL A 274 -22.32 12.64 23.78
N SER A 275 -23.25 11.71 24.00
CA SER A 275 -23.14 10.38 23.35
C SER A 275 -23.38 10.46 21.84
N PRO A 276 -22.92 9.47 21.03
CA PRO A 276 -23.17 9.44 19.59
C PRO A 276 -24.67 9.51 19.24
N LYS A 277 -25.51 8.86 20.02
CA LYS A 277 -26.97 8.85 19.84
C LYS A 277 -27.58 10.21 20.11
N GLU A 278 -27.19 10.85 21.22
CA GLU A 278 -27.62 12.21 21.54
C GLU A 278 -27.19 13.23 20.50
N TYR A 279 -25.92 13.09 19.99
CA TYR A 279 -25.39 13.94 18.92
C TYR A 279 -26.20 13.80 17.63
N GLN A 280 -26.59 12.57 17.27
CA GLN A 280 -27.40 12.28 16.09
C GLN A 280 -28.83 12.83 16.19
N LEU A 281 -29.41 12.88 17.42
CA LEU A 281 -30.75 13.43 17.65
C LEU A 281 -30.77 14.95 17.64
N GLN A 282 -29.67 15.61 18.01
CA GLN A 282 -29.56 17.08 18.08
C GLN A 282 -29.23 17.72 16.73
N ASN A 283 -28.81 16.93 15.76
CA ASN A 283 -28.36 17.37 14.43
C ASN A 283 -29.02 16.59 13.31
#